data_9e43b76b776d57201a9fd435efc4739b
#
_entry.id   9e43b76b776d57201a9fd435efc4739b
#
_cell.length_a   1.000
_cell.length_b   1.000
_cell.length_c   1.000
_cell.angle_alpha   90.00
_cell.angle_beta   90.00
_cell.angle_gamma   90.00
#
_symmetry.space_group_name_H-M   'P 1'
#
loop_
_entity.id
_entity.type
_entity.pdbx_description
1 polymer ?
#
loop_
_entity_poly.entity_id
_entity_poly.type
_entity_poly.pdbx_seq_one_letter_code
_entity_poly.pdbx_strand_id
1 'polypeptide(L)'
;MDKEKKIFVFADFQPYHEEIIGTIYVSQTRGKEFYSFEYDQKWLEKGNMILDPDLQMYKGRQYIHDDKKIFGVFADSCPDRWGQRLMKRREELRAKNAGEKPRKLLDSDYLLGVYDEARMGGLRFKTELEGEFLSNDREFATPPWTSLRELEQASIAFENDEKGLNEKWLKQLLAPGSSLGGARPKASVLATDGSLWIAKFPSKHDDFNSGAWEMVVHELAVMCGLNVPEAKAEKFSRLGTTFLVKRFDRIESRRIHFSSAMTMLGKKDGANAADGSSYLEIVSFLKANGATPKKDIQELWKRIVFSMAVSNTCLLYTSPSPRD
;
A
#
# COMPACT_ATOMS: atom_id res chain seq x y z
N MET A 1 0.61 3.11 34.08
CA MET A 1 1.20 2.16 33.11
C MET A 1 0.45 2.36 31.81
N ASP A 2 1.08 2.86 30.77
CA ASP A 2 0.44 2.98 29.46
C ASP A 2 0.10 1.57 28.98
N LYS A 3 -1.17 1.37 28.62
CA LYS A 3 -1.69 0.06 28.23
C LYS A 3 -1.07 -0.31 26.88
N GLU A 4 -0.23 -1.34 26.84
CA GLU A 4 0.35 -1.85 25.60
C GLU A 4 -0.77 -2.34 24.68
N LYS A 5 -0.83 -1.83 23.43
CA LYS A 5 -1.78 -2.24 22.41
C LYS A 5 -1.25 -3.48 21.71
N LYS A 6 -2.09 -4.49 21.55
CA LYS A 6 -1.77 -5.70 20.77
C LYS A 6 -2.48 -5.66 19.43
N ILE A 7 -1.77 -6.04 18.37
CA ILE A 7 -2.31 -6.19 17.03
C ILE A 7 -1.90 -7.58 16.53
N PHE A 8 -2.89 -8.44 16.37
CA PHE A 8 -2.67 -9.80 15.85
C PHE A 8 -2.55 -9.76 14.34
N VAL A 9 -1.54 -10.42 13.81
CA VAL A 9 -1.20 -10.48 12.39
C VAL A 9 -1.55 -11.84 11.84
N PHE A 10 -2.29 -11.85 10.74
CA PHE A 10 -2.73 -13.07 10.06
C PHE A 10 -2.22 -13.12 8.63
N ALA A 11 -1.89 -14.32 8.17
CA ALA A 11 -1.65 -14.64 6.76
C ALA A 11 -2.96 -15.10 6.12
N ASP A 12 -3.34 -14.44 5.02
CA ASP A 12 -4.48 -14.83 4.19
C ASP A 12 -4.07 -14.83 2.71
N PHE A 13 -3.17 -15.75 2.36
CA PHE A 13 -2.64 -15.98 1.02
C PHE A 13 -2.12 -17.41 0.93
N GLN A 14 -2.06 -17.99 -0.27
CA GLN A 14 -1.63 -19.39 -0.46
C GLN A 14 -0.23 -19.65 0.09
N PRO A 15 -0.02 -20.74 0.83
CA PRO A 15 -0.98 -21.81 1.17
C PRO A 15 -1.79 -21.54 2.46
N TYR A 16 -1.70 -20.35 3.03
CA TYR A 16 -2.31 -19.97 4.31
C TYR A 16 -3.73 -19.42 4.11
N HIS A 17 -4.61 -19.65 5.08
CA HIS A 17 -5.96 -19.09 5.12
C HIS A 17 -6.28 -18.61 6.52
N GLU A 18 -6.31 -17.30 6.73
CA GLU A 18 -6.55 -16.64 8.02
C GLU A 18 -5.72 -17.25 9.18
N GLU A 19 -4.46 -17.56 8.89
CA GLU A 19 -3.57 -18.19 9.87
C GLU A 19 -2.79 -17.14 10.65
N ILE A 20 -2.76 -17.27 11.98
CA ILE A 20 -2.02 -16.32 12.82
C ILE A 20 -0.51 -16.47 12.62
N ILE A 21 0.15 -15.35 12.30
CA ILE A 21 1.61 -15.24 12.15
C ILE A 21 2.25 -14.85 13.48
N GLY A 22 1.62 -13.93 14.21
CA GLY A 22 2.18 -13.38 15.45
C GLY A 22 1.45 -12.14 15.92
N THR A 23 2.08 -11.45 16.85
CA THR A 23 1.52 -10.25 17.50
C THR A 23 2.48 -9.09 17.45
N ILE A 24 1.99 -7.95 16.96
CA ILE A 24 2.66 -6.66 17.12
C ILE A 24 2.25 -6.08 18.47
N TYR A 25 3.23 -5.68 19.26
CA TYR A 25 3.02 -4.95 20.49
C TYR A 25 3.41 -3.49 20.29
N VAL A 26 2.50 -2.59 20.63
CA VAL A 26 2.69 -1.16 20.47
C VAL A 26 2.63 -0.51 21.85
N SER A 27 3.73 0.03 22.30
CA SER A 27 3.79 0.87 23.50
C SER A 27 3.93 2.33 23.09
N GLN A 28 3.34 3.24 23.87
CA GLN A 28 3.40 4.67 23.60
C GLN A 28 4.09 5.39 24.74
N THR A 29 5.10 6.20 24.42
CA THR A 29 5.79 7.05 25.39
C THR A 29 6.02 8.43 24.80
N ARG A 30 5.60 9.46 25.52
CA ARG A 30 5.74 10.88 25.10
C ARG A 30 5.25 11.17 23.68
N GLY A 31 4.11 10.54 23.27
CA GLY A 31 3.50 10.75 21.96
C GLY A 31 4.24 10.07 20.79
N LYS A 32 5.16 9.15 21.07
CA LYS A 32 5.82 8.27 20.10
C LYS A 32 5.43 6.83 20.37
N GLU A 33 5.24 6.06 19.28
CA GLU A 33 5.01 4.61 19.36
C GLU A 33 6.33 3.85 19.21
N PHE A 34 6.43 2.75 19.95
CA PHE A 34 7.50 1.78 19.88
C PHE A 34 6.90 0.43 19.59
N TYR A 35 7.48 -0.26 18.62
CA TYR A 35 6.97 -1.52 18.09
C TYR A 35 7.90 -2.67 18.44
N SER A 36 7.30 -3.78 18.84
CA SER A 36 7.96 -5.07 18.87
C SER A 36 7.01 -6.11 18.26
N PHE A 37 7.58 -7.21 17.79
CA PHE A 37 6.82 -8.30 17.19
C PHE A 37 7.25 -9.63 17.80
N GLU A 38 6.30 -10.54 17.98
CA GLU A 38 6.54 -11.91 18.42
C GLU A 38 5.77 -12.86 17.52
N TYR A 39 6.48 -13.83 16.96
CA TYR A 39 5.85 -14.87 16.17
C TYR A 39 4.98 -15.79 17.04
N ASP A 40 3.86 -16.26 16.48
CA ASP A 40 3.08 -17.35 17.05
C ASP A 40 3.89 -18.65 16.99
N GLN A 41 3.74 -19.50 18.02
CA GLN A 41 4.51 -20.75 18.10
C GLN A 41 4.18 -21.70 16.96
N LYS A 42 2.90 -21.82 16.57
CA LYS A 42 2.48 -22.68 15.46
C LYS A 42 3.04 -22.20 14.12
N TRP A 43 3.16 -20.88 13.96
CA TRP A 43 3.81 -20.31 12.77
C TRP A 43 5.29 -20.67 12.71
N LEU A 44 6.01 -20.56 13.82
CA LEU A 44 7.43 -20.94 13.91
C LEU A 44 7.66 -22.44 13.63
N GLU A 45 6.76 -23.31 14.08
CA GLU A 45 6.83 -24.75 13.83
C GLU A 45 6.68 -25.10 12.34
N LYS A 46 5.92 -24.32 11.59
CA LYS A 46 5.79 -24.47 10.13
C LYS A 46 6.98 -23.93 9.34
N GLY A 47 7.65 -22.95 9.86
CA GLY A 47 9.05 -22.57 9.64
C GLY A 47 9.51 -22.12 8.25
N ASN A 48 8.68 -21.52 7.38
CA ASN A 48 9.08 -21.46 5.99
C ASN A 48 9.08 -20.08 5.32
N MET A 49 8.71 -18.98 5.98
CA MET A 49 8.60 -17.69 5.32
C MET A 49 9.22 -16.57 6.13
N ILE A 50 10.24 -15.94 5.57
CA ILE A 50 10.77 -14.66 6.06
C ILE A 50 9.80 -13.57 5.62
N LEU A 51 9.12 -12.95 6.58
CA LEU A 51 8.21 -11.83 6.32
C LEU A 51 8.96 -10.52 6.06
N ASP A 52 10.03 -10.32 6.82
CA ASP A 52 10.82 -9.10 6.85
C ASP A 52 12.25 -9.47 7.25
N PRO A 53 13.29 -8.90 6.63
CA PRO A 53 14.69 -9.15 7.03
C PRO A 53 14.98 -8.82 8.50
N ASP A 54 14.23 -7.89 9.09
CA ASP A 54 14.37 -7.51 10.50
C ASP A 54 13.64 -8.47 11.45
N LEU A 55 12.88 -9.45 10.93
CA LEU A 55 12.14 -10.45 11.70
C LEU A 55 12.74 -11.84 11.52
N GLN A 56 13.52 -12.25 12.49
CA GLN A 56 14.17 -13.57 12.50
C GLN A 56 13.23 -14.64 13.06
N MET A 57 13.31 -15.85 12.52
CA MET A 57 12.42 -16.97 12.88
C MET A 57 12.83 -17.61 14.23
N TYR A 58 12.57 -16.92 15.33
CA TYR A 58 12.77 -17.44 16.69
C TYR A 58 11.65 -17.01 17.65
N LYS A 59 11.52 -17.72 18.76
CA LYS A 59 10.56 -17.41 19.83
C LYS A 59 11.01 -16.23 20.67
N GLY A 60 10.11 -15.29 20.91
CA GLY A 60 10.32 -14.11 21.73
C GLY A 60 10.15 -12.81 20.99
N ARG A 61 10.12 -11.71 21.73
CA ARG A 61 9.91 -10.37 21.18
C ARG A 61 11.14 -9.88 20.45
N GLN A 62 10.91 -9.38 19.27
CA GLN A 62 11.89 -8.75 18.40
C GLN A 62 11.58 -7.27 18.30
N TYR A 63 12.60 -6.44 18.34
CA TYR A 63 12.48 -5.00 18.36
C TYR A 63 13.04 -4.41 17.07
N ILE A 64 12.47 -3.29 16.66
CA ILE A 64 12.94 -2.58 15.49
C ILE A 64 14.34 -2.04 15.76
N HIS A 65 15.24 -2.26 14.83
CA HIS A 65 16.57 -1.68 14.82
C HIS A 65 16.57 -0.40 13.96
N ASP A 66 17.50 0.49 14.21
CA ASP A 66 17.68 1.76 13.51
C ASP A 66 16.52 2.77 13.68
N ASP A 67 16.48 3.77 12.80
CA ASP A 67 15.48 4.85 12.81
C ASP A 67 14.13 4.46 12.16
N LYS A 68 13.86 3.17 11.95
CA LYS A 68 12.57 2.71 11.43
C LYS A 68 11.48 2.91 12.49
N LYS A 69 10.29 3.28 12.05
CA LYS A 69 9.14 3.50 12.95
C LYS A 69 8.32 2.24 13.16
N ILE A 70 8.24 1.40 12.13
CA ILE A 70 7.50 0.14 12.09
C ILE A 70 8.27 -0.84 11.21
N PHE A 71 8.11 -2.15 11.36
CA PHE A 71 8.72 -3.15 10.47
C PHE A 71 8.25 -2.93 9.03
N GLY A 72 9.14 -3.13 8.06
CA GLY A 72 8.89 -2.82 6.67
C GLY A 72 7.67 -3.52 6.09
N VAL A 73 7.50 -4.80 6.39
CA VAL A 73 6.35 -5.60 5.92
C VAL A 73 5.01 -5.06 6.43
N PHE A 74 4.96 -4.48 7.62
CA PHE A 74 3.75 -3.84 8.13
C PHE A 74 3.60 -2.43 7.55
N ALA A 75 4.71 -1.72 7.29
CA ALA A 75 4.69 -0.44 6.58
C ALA A 75 4.12 -0.59 5.16
N ASP A 76 4.43 -1.69 4.47
CA ASP A 76 3.87 -2.03 3.14
C ASP A 76 2.34 -2.22 3.16
N SER A 77 1.78 -2.52 4.33
CA SER A 77 0.33 -2.62 4.56
C SER A 77 -0.32 -1.31 5.04
N CYS A 78 0.47 -0.27 5.29
CA CYS A 78 0.01 1.06 5.68
C CYS A 78 -0.42 1.89 4.47
N PRO A 79 -1.18 2.99 4.68
CA PRO A 79 -1.54 3.90 3.61
C PRO A 79 -0.33 4.62 3.05
N ASP A 80 -0.37 4.90 1.75
CA ASP A 80 0.58 5.77 1.08
C ASP A 80 0.41 7.26 1.49
N ARG A 81 1.20 8.15 0.90
CA ARG A 81 1.14 9.60 1.19
C ARG A 81 -0.24 10.19 0.89
N TRP A 82 -0.90 9.74 -0.17
CA TRP A 82 -2.25 10.17 -0.51
C TRP A 82 -3.26 9.70 0.55
N GLY A 83 -3.27 8.42 0.88
CA GLY A 83 -4.12 7.83 1.91
C GLY A 83 -3.90 8.46 3.29
N GLN A 84 -2.64 8.76 3.66
CA GLN A 84 -2.34 9.47 4.92
C GLN A 84 -2.93 10.87 4.96
N ARG A 85 -2.90 11.63 3.84
CA ARG A 85 -3.54 12.95 3.75
C ARG A 85 -5.06 12.85 3.95
N LEU A 86 -5.68 11.87 3.30
CA LEU A 86 -7.12 11.60 3.46
C LEU A 86 -7.48 11.25 4.90
N MET A 87 -6.71 10.37 5.55
CA MET A 87 -6.94 9.99 6.96
C MET A 87 -6.78 11.16 7.92
N LYS A 88 -5.79 12.03 7.70
CA LYS A 88 -5.64 13.28 8.48
C LYS A 88 -6.86 14.18 8.32
N ARG A 89 -7.36 14.35 7.10
CA ARG A 89 -8.53 15.17 6.82
C ARG A 89 -9.79 14.59 7.49
N ARG A 90 -9.94 13.26 7.50
CA ARG A 90 -11.02 12.60 8.23
C ARG A 90 -10.97 12.92 9.72
N GLU A 91 -9.80 12.83 10.33
CA GLU A 91 -9.62 13.14 11.75
C GLU A 91 -9.95 14.62 12.05
N GLU A 92 -9.55 15.55 11.19
CA GLU A 92 -9.88 16.97 11.31
C GLU A 92 -11.40 17.21 11.28
N LEU A 93 -12.11 16.54 10.35
CA LEU A 93 -13.56 16.63 10.25
C LEU A 93 -14.26 15.98 11.46
N ARG A 94 -13.81 14.80 11.90
CA ARG A 94 -14.31 14.15 13.11
C ARG A 94 -14.19 15.09 14.32
N ALA A 95 -13.00 15.62 14.53
CA ALA A 95 -12.73 16.51 15.66
C ALA A 95 -13.59 17.79 15.59
N LYS A 96 -13.72 18.39 14.40
CA LYS A 96 -14.57 19.56 14.19
C LYS A 96 -16.04 19.26 14.53
N ASN A 97 -16.58 18.12 14.08
CA ASN A 97 -17.96 17.72 14.34
C ASN A 97 -18.19 17.42 15.83
N ALA A 98 -17.17 16.93 16.53
CA ALA A 98 -17.21 16.67 17.97
C ALA A 98 -16.87 17.90 18.84
N GLY A 99 -16.51 19.04 18.24
CA GLY A 99 -16.05 20.22 18.99
C GLY A 99 -14.68 20.00 19.67
N GLU A 100 -13.87 19.07 19.18
CA GLU A 100 -12.59 18.68 19.74
C GLU A 100 -11.41 19.21 18.89
N LYS A 101 -10.21 19.14 19.45
CA LYS A 101 -8.98 19.33 18.66
C LYS A 101 -8.62 18.03 17.94
N PRO A 102 -8.20 18.09 16.64
CA PRO A 102 -7.79 16.90 15.94
C PRO A 102 -6.56 16.28 16.64
N ARG A 103 -6.58 14.97 16.85
CA ARG A 103 -5.45 14.24 17.40
C ARG A 103 -4.41 13.97 16.32
N LYS A 104 -3.17 13.85 16.72
CA LYS A 104 -2.11 13.37 15.83
C LYS A 104 -2.31 11.88 15.57
N LEU A 105 -2.42 11.48 14.30
CA LEU A 105 -2.42 10.07 13.92
C LEU A 105 -1.01 9.49 14.03
N LEU A 106 -0.92 8.30 14.57
CA LEU A 106 0.30 7.53 14.75
C LEU A 106 0.36 6.35 13.76
N ASP A 107 1.50 5.67 13.68
CA ASP A 107 1.69 4.60 12.69
C ASP A 107 0.71 3.43 12.89
N SER A 108 0.33 3.11 14.13
CA SER A 108 -0.72 2.11 14.41
C SER A 108 -2.12 2.54 13.93
N ASP A 109 -2.42 3.84 13.95
CA ASP A 109 -3.69 4.35 13.41
C ASP A 109 -3.73 4.19 11.89
N TYR A 110 -2.61 4.45 11.22
CA TYR A 110 -2.51 4.24 9.78
C TYR A 110 -2.62 2.76 9.42
N LEU A 111 -1.90 1.88 10.13
CA LEU A 111 -1.97 0.44 9.90
C LEU A 111 -3.39 -0.10 10.05
N LEU A 112 -4.09 0.23 11.11
CA LEU A 112 -5.44 -0.26 11.39
C LEU A 112 -6.55 0.48 10.63
N GLY A 113 -6.24 1.67 10.11
CA GLY A 113 -7.23 2.50 9.42
C GLY A 113 -7.47 2.17 7.95
N VAL A 114 -6.70 1.23 7.36
CA VAL A 114 -6.93 0.74 6.01
C VAL A 114 -8.08 -0.26 6.03
N TYR A 115 -9.09 -0.08 5.15
CA TYR A 115 -10.18 -1.03 4.99
C TYR A 115 -9.62 -2.41 4.61
N ASP A 116 -9.98 -3.45 5.37
CA ASP A 116 -9.32 -4.74 5.28
C ASP A 116 -9.39 -5.35 3.87
N GLU A 117 -10.55 -5.33 3.23
CA GLU A 117 -10.70 -5.91 1.89
C GLU A 117 -9.87 -5.19 0.83
N ALA A 118 -9.64 -3.87 0.99
CA ALA A 118 -8.85 -3.06 0.09
C ALA A 118 -7.34 -3.06 0.43
N ARG A 119 -6.93 -3.63 1.57
CA ARG A 119 -5.53 -3.67 2.00
C ARG A 119 -4.64 -4.38 0.98
N MET A 120 -3.45 -3.84 0.73
CA MET A 120 -2.45 -4.46 -0.17
C MET A 120 -1.92 -5.76 0.43
N GLY A 121 -1.77 -6.75 -0.44
CA GLY A 121 -1.17 -8.04 -0.07
C GLY A 121 -2.08 -8.95 0.74
N GLY A 122 -1.49 -9.90 1.42
CA GLY A 122 -2.18 -10.98 2.15
C GLY A 122 -2.10 -10.89 3.67
N LEU A 123 -1.53 -9.82 4.24
CA LEU A 123 -1.54 -9.61 5.69
C LEU A 123 -2.84 -8.96 6.14
N ARG A 124 -3.42 -9.49 7.21
CA ARG A 124 -4.64 -8.98 7.84
C ARG A 124 -4.41 -8.77 9.33
N PHE A 125 -5.16 -7.86 9.94
CA PHE A 125 -4.91 -7.41 11.31
C PHE A 125 -6.18 -7.40 12.14
N LYS A 126 -6.05 -7.83 13.42
CA LYS A 126 -7.10 -7.77 14.44
C LYS A 126 -6.54 -7.16 15.72
N THR A 127 -7.38 -6.53 16.53
CA THR A 127 -7.02 -6.10 17.90
C THR A 127 -7.52 -7.06 18.96
N GLU A 128 -8.41 -7.98 18.60
CA GLU A 128 -8.93 -9.06 19.41
C GLU A 128 -8.90 -10.35 18.59
N LEU A 129 -8.46 -11.47 19.16
CA LEU A 129 -8.29 -12.73 18.41
C LEU A 129 -9.59 -13.20 17.76
N GLU A 130 -10.68 -13.15 18.51
CA GLU A 130 -12.02 -13.55 18.01
C GLU A 130 -12.77 -12.39 17.33
N GLY A 131 -12.14 -11.24 17.20
CA GLY A 131 -12.73 -10.06 16.58
C GLY A 131 -12.67 -10.09 15.05
N GLU A 132 -13.25 -9.07 14.44
CA GLU A 132 -13.21 -8.84 13.00
C GLU A 132 -11.84 -8.34 12.53
N PHE A 133 -11.51 -8.55 11.26
CA PHE A 133 -10.33 -7.93 10.65
C PHE A 133 -10.55 -6.42 10.46
N LEU A 134 -9.54 -5.63 10.76
CA LEU A 134 -9.65 -4.17 10.75
C LEU A 134 -8.93 -3.53 9.54
N SER A 135 -9.47 -2.45 9.02
CA SER A 135 -10.76 -1.81 9.36
C SER A 135 -11.90 -2.52 8.64
N ASN A 136 -13.01 -2.76 9.33
CA ASN A 136 -14.19 -3.45 8.80
C ASN A 136 -15.43 -2.51 8.65
N ASP A 137 -15.24 -1.24 8.81
CA ASP A 137 -16.31 -0.26 8.66
C ASP A 137 -16.79 -0.21 7.20
N ARG A 138 -17.99 -0.70 6.95
CA ARG A 138 -18.59 -0.78 5.61
C ARG A 138 -18.83 0.58 4.96
N GLU A 139 -18.83 1.67 5.71
CA GLU A 139 -18.84 3.02 5.13
C GLU A 139 -17.57 3.30 4.30
N PHE A 140 -16.50 2.54 4.54
CA PHE A 140 -15.25 2.57 3.80
C PHE A 140 -15.09 1.41 2.81
N ALA A 141 -16.17 0.69 2.51
CA ALA A 141 -16.13 -0.35 1.49
C ALA A 141 -15.72 0.22 0.12
N THR A 142 -14.98 -0.58 -0.63
CA THR A 142 -14.51 -0.20 -1.96
C THR A 142 -15.69 0.16 -2.86
N PRO A 143 -15.74 1.40 -3.40
CA PRO A 143 -16.84 1.85 -4.23
C PRO A 143 -16.86 1.11 -5.57
N PRO A 144 -18.04 0.97 -6.19
CA PRO A 144 -18.17 0.34 -7.48
C PRO A 144 -17.58 1.22 -8.59
N TRP A 145 -17.27 0.60 -9.73
CA TRP A 145 -16.77 1.27 -10.94
C TRP A 145 -17.63 2.46 -11.38
N THR A 146 -18.94 2.37 -11.18
CA THR A 146 -19.89 3.44 -11.52
C THR A 146 -19.66 4.74 -10.76
N SER A 147 -18.94 4.71 -9.64
CA SER A 147 -18.62 5.90 -8.83
C SER A 147 -17.36 6.65 -9.29
N LEU A 148 -16.67 6.23 -10.35
CA LEU A 148 -15.39 6.81 -10.79
C LEU A 148 -15.46 8.30 -11.06
N ARG A 149 -16.54 8.79 -11.71
CA ARG A 149 -16.74 10.23 -11.99
C ARG A 149 -16.81 11.04 -10.72
N GLU A 150 -17.54 10.55 -9.75
CA GLU A 150 -17.75 11.21 -8.46
C GLU A 150 -16.47 11.19 -7.63
N LEU A 151 -15.74 10.08 -7.67
CA LEU A 151 -14.42 9.96 -7.00
C LEU A 151 -13.38 10.93 -7.60
N GLU A 152 -13.37 11.09 -8.93
CA GLU A 152 -12.50 12.09 -9.58
C GLU A 152 -12.87 13.50 -9.11
N GLN A 153 -14.15 13.87 -9.11
CA GLN A 153 -14.61 15.17 -8.61
C GLN A 153 -14.24 15.40 -7.14
N ALA A 154 -14.44 14.38 -6.30
CA ALA A 154 -14.06 14.42 -4.89
C ALA A 154 -12.56 14.61 -4.70
N SER A 155 -11.73 13.97 -5.52
CA SER A 155 -10.27 14.11 -5.46
C SER A 155 -9.81 15.51 -5.82
N ILE A 156 -10.43 16.13 -6.82
CA ILE A 156 -10.16 17.50 -7.24
C ILE A 156 -10.57 18.50 -6.15
N ALA A 157 -11.77 18.33 -5.59
CA ALA A 157 -12.26 19.16 -4.48
C ALA A 157 -11.34 19.06 -3.25
N PHE A 158 -10.85 17.85 -2.96
CA PHE A 158 -9.88 17.63 -1.89
C PHE A 158 -8.56 18.34 -2.14
N GLU A 159 -8.00 18.29 -3.36
CA GLU A 159 -6.77 19.00 -3.71
C GLU A 159 -6.94 20.52 -3.66
N ASN A 160 -8.13 21.03 -3.98
CA ASN A 160 -8.45 22.46 -3.91
C ASN A 160 -8.71 22.97 -2.50
N ASP A 161 -8.70 22.06 -1.48
CA ASP A 161 -9.06 22.38 -0.09
C ASP A 161 -10.40 23.11 0.01
N GLU A 162 -11.37 22.71 -0.80
CA GLU A 162 -12.69 23.32 -0.82
C GLU A 162 -13.39 23.16 0.53
N LYS A 163 -13.79 24.29 1.10
CA LYS A 163 -14.57 24.33 2.33
C LYS A 163 -15.93 23.70 2.04
N GLY A 164 -16.19 22.53 2.59
CA GLY A 164 -17.45 21.83 2.40
C GLY A 164 -17.30 20.50 1.65
N LEU A 165 -16.09 19.95 1.57
CA LEU A 165 -15.92 18.58 1.11
C LEU A 165 -16.88 17.68 1.90
N ASN A 166 -17.86 17.12 1.23
CA ASN A 166 -18.88 16.30 1.85
C ASN A 166 -18.19 15.09 2.50
N GLU A 167 -18.47 14.84 3.75
CA GLU A 167 -17.93 13.71 4.51
C GLU A 167 -18.10 12.38 3.76
N LYS A 168 -19.21 12.23 3.02
CA LYS A 168 -19.48 11.09 2.15
C LYS A 168 -18.39 10.89 1.09
N TRP A 169 -17.94 11.96 0.41
CA TRP A 169 -16.90 11.89 -0.62
C TRP A 169 -15.54 11.55 -0.03
N LEU A 170 -15.22 12.15 1.11
CA LEU A 170 -13.99 11.83 1.82
C LEU A 170 -13.96 10.36 2.25
N LYS A 171 -15.08 9.83 2.75
CA LYS A 171 -15.22 8.41 3.08
C LYS A 171 -14.98 7.53 1.86
N GLN A 172 -15.56 7.86 0.71
CA GLN A 172 -15.40 7.10 -0.52
C GLN A 172 -13.95 7.13 -1.06
N LEU A 173 -13.26 8.26 -0.94
CA LEU A 173 -11.83 8.33 -1.31
C LEU A 173 -10.94 7.57 -0.33
N LEU A 174 -11.28 7.58 0.95
CA LEU A 174 -10.52 6.90 2.01
C LEU A 174 -10.60 5.39 1.93
N ALA A 175 -11.79 4.90 1.54
CA ALA A 175 -12.08 3.47 1.54
C ALA A 175 -10.98 2.66 0.85
N PRO A 176 -10.55 3.02 -0.32
CA PRO A 176 -9.81 2.08 -1.14
C PRO A 176 -8.38 2.48 -1.48
N GLY A 177 -7.91 3.63 -1.11
CA GLY A 177 -6.71 4.18 -1.71
C GLY A 177 -5.46 4.07 -0.86
N SER A 178 -5.56 3.42 0.25
CA SER A 178 -4.63 3.74 1.31
C SER A 178 -3.28 3.03 1.24
N SER A 179 -3.12 1.91 0.54
CA SER A 179 -1.85 1.17 0.54
C SER A 179 -1.18 1.03 -0.83
N LEU A 180 -1.53 1.85 -1.80
CA LEU A 180 -1.18 1.66 -3.21
C LEU A 180 0.01 2.48 -3.72
N GLY A 181 0.67 3.23 -2.86
CA GLY A 181 1.87 4.00 -3.15
C GLY A 181 1.62 5.39 -3.79
N GLY A 182 2.48 6.35 -3.46
CA GLY A 182 2.54 7.70 -4.07
C GLY A 182 1.66 8.78 -3.44
N ALA A 183 1.84 10.02 -3.92
CA ALA A 183 1.11 11.21 -3.43
C ALA A 183 -0.03 11.66 -4.36
N ARG A 184 -0.13 11.05 -5.55
CA ARG A 184 -1.12 11.39 -6.57
C ARG A 184 -2.53 10.94 -6.18
N PRO A 185 -3.58 11.70 -6.54
CA PRO A 185 -4.96 11.30 -6.31
C PRO A 185 -5.29 9.94 -6.91
N LYS A 186 -5.80 9.03 -6.09
CA LYS A 186 -6.18 7.68 -6.51
C LYS A 186 -7.24 7.08 -5.59
N ALA A 187 -7.92 6.06 -6.10
CA ALA A 187 -8.81 5.23 -5.32
C ALA A 187 -8.81 3.79 -5.85
N SER A 188 -9.12 2.80 -5.01
CA SER A 188 -9.51 1.48 -5.53
C SER A 188 -10.98 1.50 -5.90
N VAL A 189 -11.35 0.74 -6.88
CA VAL A 189 -12.73 0.53 -7.29
C VAL A 189 -12.97 -0.95 -7.56
N LEU A 190 -14.23 -1.35 -7.37
CA LEU A 190 -14.68 -2.71 -7.63
C LEU A 190 -15.34 -2.75 -9.01
N ALA A 191 -14.81 -3.55 -9.92
CA ALA A 191 -15.41 -3.79 -11.22
C ALA A 191 -16.62 -4.73 -11.10
N THR A 192 -17.43 -4.81 -12.15
CA THR A 192 -18.65 -5.63 -12.19
C THR A 192 -18.37 -7.14 -12.08
N ASP A 193 -17.18 -7.56 -12.46
CA ASP A 193 -16.69 -8.95 -12.32
C ASP A 193 -16.12 -9.27 -10.94
N GLY A 194 -16.19 -8.31 -10.00
CA GLY A 194 -15.64 -8.44 -8.65
C GLY A 194 -14.12 -8.19 -8.55
N SER A 195 -13.44 -7.86 -9.66
CA SER A 195 -12.00 -7.54 -9.60
C SER A 195 -11.75 -6.15 -9.04
N LEU A 196 -10.65 -6.03 -8.29
CA LEU A 196 -10.19 -4.75 -7.73
C LEU A 196 -9.27 -4.02 -8.71
N TRP A 197 -9.51 -2.73 -8.88
CA TRP A 197 -8.74 -1.84 -9.74
C TRP A 197 -8.27 -0.61 -8.97
N ILE A 198 -7.18 -0.02 -9.43
CA ILE A 198 -6.70 1.29 -8.96
C ILE A 198 -7.04 2.31 -10.04
N ALA A 199 -7.78 3.35 -9.67
CA ALA A 199 -8.01 4.52 -10.49
C ALA A 199 -7.03 5.62 -10.06
N LYS A 200 -6.19 6.10 -10.96
CA LYS A 200 -5.33 7.27 -10.78
C LYS A 200 -5.98 8.45 -11.48
N PHE A 201 -6.41 9.43 -10.71
CA PHE A 201 -7.14 10.59 -11.21
C PHE A 201 -6.20 11.70 -11.70
N PRO A 202 -6.68 12.58 -12.60
CA PRO A 202 -6.00 13.82 -12.89
C PRO A 202 -5.79 14.66 -11.62
N SER A 203 -4.65 15.32 -11.53
CA SER A 203 -4.33 16.25 -10.43
C SER A 203 -4.31 17.68 -10.96
N LYS A 204 -4.67 18.64 -10.11
CA LYS A 204 -4.52 20.07 -10.43
C LYS A 204 -3.06 20.50 -10.68
N HIS A 205 -2.12 19.67 -10.27
CA HIS A 205 -0.69 19.90 -10.43
C HIS A 205 -0.12 19.27 -11.70
N ASP A 206 -0.97 18.68 -12.55
CA ASP A 206 -0.51 18.05 -13.78
C ASP A 206 -0.25 19.12 -14.86
N ASP A 207 0.98 19.18 -15.34
CA ASP A 207 1.37 20.03 -16.47
C ASP A 207 0.96 19.45 -17.83
N PHE A 208 0.61 18.15 -17.85
CA PHE A 208 0.21 17.40 -19.03
C PHE A 208 -0.79 16.30 -18.65
N ASN A 209 -1.40 15.65 -19.65
CA ASN A 209 -2.35 14.56 -19.39
C ASN A 209 -1.64 13.28 -18.92
N SER A 210 -1.27 13.23 -17.65
CA SER A 210 -0.49 12.13 -17.05
C SER A 210 -1.17 10.77 -17.20
N GLY A 211 -2.49 10.69 -17.03
CA GLY A 211 -3.21 9.42 -17.17
C GLY A 211 -3.19 8.88 -18.60
N ALA A 212 -3.23 9.75 -19.61
CA ALA A 212 -3.08 9.33 -21.00
C ALA A 212 -1.65 8.85 -21.27
N TRP A 213 -0.64 9.53 -20.76
CA TRP A 213 0.75 9.10 -20.89
C TRP A 213 1.02 7.79 -20.15
N GLU A 214 0.43 7.57 -18.97
CA GLU A 214 0.53 6.26 -18.29
C GLU A 214 -0.04 5.13 -19.16
N MET A 215 -1.16 5.38 -19.89
CA MET A 215 -1.71 4.38 -20.81
C MET A 215 -0.79 4.10 -21.99
N VAL A 216 -0.21 5.13 -22.61
CA VAL A 216 0.76 4.96 -23.71
C VAL A 216 1.96 4.13 -23.24
N VAL A 217 2.54 4.48 -22.08
CA VAL A 217 3.68 3.72 -21.51
C VAL A 217 3.28 2.29 -21.18
N HIS A 218 2.07 2.07 -20.68
CA HIS A 218 1.55 0.73 -20.41
C HIS A 218 1.43 -0.11 -21.70
N GLU A 219 0.87 0.45 -22.78
CA GLU A 219 0.77 -0.22 -24.08
C GLU A 219 2.15 -0.57 -24.66
N LEU A 220 3.11 0.37 -24.55
CA LEU A 220 4.51 0.10 -24.92
C LEU A 220 5.12 -1.05 -24.10
N ALA A 221 4.83 -1.10 -22.80
CA ALA A 221 5.30 -2.19 -21.92
C ALA A 221 4.74 -3.55 -22.36
N VAL A 222 3.44 -3.60 -22.73
CA VAL A 222 2.82 -4.81 -23.29
C VAL A 222 3.50 -5.22 -24.59
N MET A 223 3.74 -4.25 -25.51
CA MET A 223 4.42 -4.52 -26.79
C MET A 223 5.87 -5.03 -26.59
N CYS A 224 6.55 -4.59 -25.55
CA CYS A 224 7.89 -5.07 -25.17
C CYS A 224 7.87 -6.42 -24.44
N GLY A 225 6.71 -7.04 -24.24
CA GLY A 225 6.55 -8.33 -23.57
C GLY A 225 6.88 -8.28 -22.07
N LEU A 226 6.64 -7.14 -21.43
CA LEU A 226 6.68 -7.03 -19.97
C LEU A 226 5.38 -7.59 -19.38
N ASN A 227 5.51 -8.26 -18.23
CA ASN A 227 4.35 -8.75 -17.50
C ASN A 227 3.72 -7.59 -16.70
N VAL A 228 2.72 -6.94 -17.28
CA VAL A 228 1.98 -5.84 -16.66
C VAL A 228 0.50 -6.19 -16.49
N PRO A 229 -0.19 -5.70 -15.44
CA PRO A 229 -1.61 -5.92 -15.23
C PRO A 229 -2.45 -5.29 -16.35
N GLU A 230 -3.67 -5.74 -16.53
CA GLU A 230 -4.66 -5.10 -17.41
C GLU A 230 -4.86 -3.63 -17.02
N ALA A 231 -4.91 -2.74 -18.01
CA ALA A 231 -5.15 -1.32 -17.80
C ALA A 231 -6.20 -0.77 -18.77
N LYS A 232 -6.82 0.34 -18.37
CA LYS A 232 -7.80 1.11 -19.14
C LYS A 232 -7.57 2.59 -18.93
N ALA A 233 -8.04 3.40 -19.86
CA ALA A 233 -8.01 4.86 -19.76
C ALA A 233 -9.42 5.39 -20.03
N GLU A 234 -9.95 6.18 -19.09
CA GLU A 234 -11.28 6.76 -19.19
C GLU A 234 -11.23 8.27 -18.91
N LYS A 235 -12.14 9.03 -19.51
CA LYS A 235 -12.21 10.48 -19.35
C LYS A 235 -13.54 10.88 -18.73
N PHE A 236 -13.50 11.37 -17.50
CA PHE A 236 -14.70 11.80 -16.77
C PHE A 236 -14.86 13.33 -16.72
N SER A 237 -13.76 14.06 -16.87
CA SER A 237 -13.74 15.52 -16.85
C SER A 237 -12.86 16.10 -17.97
N ARG A 238 -12.76 17.45 -18.01
CA ARG A 238 -11.86 18.16 -18.93
C ARG A 238 -10.42 18.26 -18.42
N LEU A 239 -10.16 17.90 -17.17
CA LEU A 239 -8.85 18.02 -16.53
C LEU A 239 -7.83 17.01 -17.05
N GLY A 240 -8.29 15.85 -17.50
CA GLY A 240 -7.40 14.85 -18.03
C GLY A 240 -8.06 13.48 -18.15
N THR A 241 -7.23 12.47 -18.23
CA THR A 241 -7.62 11.06 -18.33
C THR A 241 -7.36 10.36 -16.99
N THR A 242 -8.32 9.62 -16.50
CA THR A 242 -8.14 8.69 -15.39
C THR A 242 -7.53 7.40 -15.92
N PHE A 243 -6.36 7.03 -15.41
CA PHE A 243 -5.71 5.75 -15.69
C PHE A 243 -6.19 4.71 -14.69
N LEU A 244 -6.61 3.56 -15.18
CA LEU A 244 -7.15 2.45 -14.40
C LEU A 244 -6.26 1.23 -14.61
N VAL A 245 -5.84 0.59 -13.53
CA VAL A 245 -5.02 -0.61 -13.59
C VAL A 245 -5.56 -1.67 -12.64
N LYS A 246 -5.67 -2.89 -13.14
CA LYS A 246 -6.13 -4.04 -12.34
C LYS A 246 -5.11 -4.37 -11.26
N ARG A 247 -5.55 -4.64 -10.06
CA ARG A 247 -4.65 -5.00 -8.95
C ARG A 247 -4.06 -6.38 -9.17
N PHE A 248 -2.74 -6.47 -9.04
CA PHE A 248 -1.99 -7.72 -9.20
C PHE A 248 -1.99 -8.59 -7.94
N ASP A 249 -2.32 -8.00 -6.79
CA ASP A 249 -2.33 -8.69 -5.49
C ASP A 249 -3.64 -9.41 -5.19
N ARG A 250 -4.45 -9.62 -6.22
CA ARG A 250 -5.69 -10.39 -6.17
C ARG A 250 -5.79 -11.30 -7.38
N ILE A 251 -6.13 -12.57 -7.14
CA ILE A 251 -6.57 -13.54 -8.16
C ILE A 251 -7.95 -14.00 -7.72
N GLU A 252 -8.99 -13.60 -8.47
CA GLU A 252 -10.37 -13.77 -8.03
C GLU A 252 -10.58 -13.15 -6.64
N SER A 253 -11.08 -13.89 -5.65
CA SER A 253 -11.24 -13.46 -4.27
C SER A 253 -9.99 -13.69 -3.40
N ARG A 254 -8.95 -14.36 -3.91
CA ARG A 254 -7.75 -14.74 -3.17
C ARG A 254 -6.72 -13.62 -3.14
N ARG A 255 -6.09 -13.43 -2.00
CA ARG A 255 -5.00 -12.47 -1.82
C ARG A 255 -3.66 -13.09 -2.25
N ILE A 256 -2.79 -12.26 -2.81
CA ILE A 256 -1.37 -12.58 -3.02
C ILE A 256 -0.58 -11.74 -2.04
N HIS A 257 0.35 -12.35 -1.33
CA HIS A 257 1.23 -11.62 -0.43
C HIS A 257 2.08 -10.61 -1.22
N PHE A 258 2.27 -9.45 -0.62
CA PHE A 258 3.08 -8.37 -1.19
C PHE A 258 4.11 -7.90 -0.16
N SER A 259 5.34 -7.76 -0.62
CA SER A 259 6.40 -7.06 0.11
C SER A 259 7.20 -6.22 -0.88
N SER A 260 7.50 -4.98 -0.53
CA SER A 260 8.28 -4.10 -1.39
C SER A 260 9.76 -4.51 -1.40
N ALA A 261 10.46 -4.22 -2.49
CA ALA A 261 11.91 -4.38 -2.54
C ALA A 261 12.61 -3.53 -1.46
N MET A 262 12.06 -2.38 -1.15
CA MET A 262 12.54 -1.53 -0.06
C MET A 262 12.54 -2.28 1.28
N THR A 263 11.45 -2.97 1.61
CA THR A 263 11.33 -3.80 2.81
C THR A 263 12.34 -4.95 2.77
N MET A 264 12.36 -5.72 1.68
CA MET A 264 13.20 -6.92 1.58
C MET A 264 14.70 -6.63 1.54
N LEU A 265 15.09 -5.41 1.17
CA LEU A 265 16.49 -4.94 1.20
C LEU A 265 16.83 -4.13 2.46
N GLY A 266 15.90 -3.99 3.40
CA GLY A 266 16.10 -3.20 4.62
C GLY A 266 16.25 -1.70 4.38
N LYS A 267 15.80 -1.18 3.23
CA LYS A 267 15.93 0.23 2.84
C LYS A 267 14.81 1.10 3.42
N LYS A 268 15.02 2.42 3.35
CA LYS A 268 14.04 3.44 3.75
C LYS A 268 13.50 4.17 2.52
N ASP A 269 12.35 4.79 2.64
CA ASP A 269 11.78 5.68 1.61
C ASP A 269 12.79 6.81 1.29
N GLY A 270 13.07 7.00 -0.01
CA GLY A 270 14.07 7.96 -0.49
C GLY A 270 15.48 7.38 -0.65
N ALA A 271 15.70 6.09 -0.37
CA ALA A 271 16.99 5.44 -0.65
C ALA A 271 17.34 5.56 -2.14
N ASN A 272 18.58 5.94 -2.43
CA ASN A 272 19.05 6.24 -3.79
C ASN A 272 20.54 5.87 -3.97
N ALA A 273 21.09 6.18 -5.16
CA ALA A 273 22.48 5.85 -5.48
C ALA A 273 23.52 6.50 -4.56
N ALA A 274 23.21 7.66 -3.95
CA ALA A 274 24.16 8.34 -3.06
C ALA A 274 24.35 7.60 -1.72
N ASP A 275 23.38 6.80 -1.29
CA ASP A 275 23.48 5.90 -0.14
C ASP A 275 23.89 4.46 -0.52
N GLY A 276 24.34 4.25 -1.76
CA GLY A 276 24.79 2.96 -2.28
C GLY A 276 23.68 2.01 -2.71
N SER A 277 22.42 2.47 -2.75
CA SER A 277 21.30 1.64 -3.20
C SER A 277 21.35 1.42 -4.71
N SER A 278 21.15 0.19 -5.15
CA SER A 278 21.18 -0.15 -6.56
C SER A 278 20.29 -1.35 -6.91
N TYR A 279 19.96 -1.50 -8.19
CA TYR A 279 19.26 -2.68 -8.70
C TYR A 279 20.06 -3.98 -8.51
N LEU A 280 21.37 -3.90 -8.34
CA LEU A 280 22.20 -5.09 -8.09
C LEU A 280 21.88 -5.73 -6.73
N GLU A 281 21.41 -4.95 -5.75
CA GLU A 281 20.94 -5.49 -4.48
C GLU A 281 19.67 -6.32 -4.69
N ILE A 282 18.73 -5.84 -5.55
CA ILE A 282 17.52 -6.60 -5.92
C ILE A 282 17.92 -7.89 -6.65
N VAL A 283 18.88 -7.83 -7.58
CA VAL A 283 19.41 -9.02 -8.27
C VAL A 283 19.96 -10.02 -7.28
N SER A 284 20.76 -9.56 -6.30
CA SER A 284 21.35 -10.42 -5.27
C SER A 284 20.28 -11.06 -4.40
N PHE A 285 19.26 -10.29 -4.01
CA PHE A 285 18.11 -10.79 -3.26
C PHE A 285 17.35 -11.87 -4.05
N LEU A 286 17.02 -11.59 -5.33
CA LEU A 286 16.31 -12.55 -6.19
C LEU A 286 17.11 -13.83 -6.44
N LYS A 287 18.44 -13.74 -6.53
CA LYS A 287 19.31 -14.93 -6.63
C LYS A 287 19.21 -15.84 -5.42
N ALA A 288 19.15 -15.24 -4.23
CA ALA A 288 19.14 -15.97 -2.96
C ALA A 288 17.76 -16.49 -2.57
N ASN A 289 16.69 -15.72 -2.86
CA ASN A 289 15.36 -15.92 -2.27
C ASN A 289 14.24 -16.07 -3.32
N GLY A 290 14.50 -15.81 -4.60
CA GLY A 290 13.48 -15.87 -5.64
C GLY A 290 13.02 -17.31 -5.92
N ALA A 291 11.72 -17.49 -6.20
CA ALA A 291 11.19 -18.80 -6.59
C ALA A 291 11.67 -19.24 -7.99
N THR A 292 11.87 -18.29 -8.90
CA THR A 292 12.36 -18.51 -10.26
C THR A 292 13.47 -17.53 -10.63
N PRO A 293 14.65 -17.56 -9.96
CA PRO A 293 15.64 -16.49 -10.01
C PRO A 293 16.04 -16.02 -11.41
N LYS A 294 16.23 -16.98 -12.34
CA LYS A 294 16.60 -16.63 -13.72
C LYS A 294 15.53 -15.82 -14.44
N LYS A 295 14.27 -16.21 -14.29
CA LYS A 295 13.14 -15.50 -14.92
C LYS A 295 12.92 -14.15 -14.26
N ASP A 296 12.98 -14.10 -12.92
CA ASP A 296 12.74 -12.89 -12.15
C ASP A 296 13.81 -11.83 -12.45
N ILE A 297 15.10 -12.22 -12.54
CA ILE A 297 16.19 -11.31 -12.90
C ILE A 297 16.09 -10.86 -14.36
N GLN A 298 15.68 -11.73 -15.28
CA GLN A 298 15.45 -11.36 -16.67
C GLN A 298 14.30 -10.34 -16.81
N GLU A 299 13.21 -10.54 -16.08
CA GLU A 299 12.10 -9.59 -16.04
C GLU A 299 12.54 -8.25 -15.42
N LEU A 300 13.28 -8.27 -14.32
CA LEU A 300 13.85 -7.06 -13.71
C LEU A 300 14.72 -6.30 -14.70
N TRP A 301 15.62 -6.99 -15.43
CA TRP A 301 16.47 -6.36 -16.44
C TRP A 301 15.65 -5.69 -17.55
N LYS A 302 14.66 -6.39 -18.10
CA LYS A 302 13.74 -5.82 -19.12
C LYS A 302 13.06 -4.55 -18.60
N ARG A 303 12.57 -4.55 -17.34
CA ARG A 303 11.92 -3.41 -16.72
C ARG A 303 12.86 -2.22 -16.57
N ILE A 304 14.11 -2.46 -16.17
CA ILE A 304 15.12 -1.40 -16.06
C ILE A 304 15.39 -0.77 -17.43
N VAL A 305 15.66 -1.60 -18.46
CA VAL A 305 15.93 -1.12 -19.82
C VAL A 305 14.72 -0.36 -20.36
N PHE A 306 13.50 -0.88 -20.19
CA PHE A 306 12.27 -0.22 -20.61
C PHE A 306 12.10 1.12 -19.90
N SER A 307 12.29 1.19 -18.59
CA SER A 307 12.17 2.43 -17.83
C SER A 307 13.16 3.50 -18.27
N MET A 308 14.38 3.10 -18.60
CA MET A 308 15.37 4.01 -19.20
C MET A 308 14.90 4.52 -20.57
N ALA A 309 14.36 3.64 -21.42
CA ALA A 309 13.91 3.99 -22.77
C ALA A 309 12.74 4.97 -22.76
N VAL A 310 11.82 4.86 -21.79
CA VAL A 310 10.66 5.77 -21.66
C VAL A 310 10.94 6.94 -20.70
N SER A 311 12.19 7.15 -20.30
CA SER A 311 12.61 8.20 -19.34
C SER A 311 11.87 8.16 -18.00
N ASN A 312 11.44 6.97 -17.58
CA ASN A 312 10.85 6.77 -16.26
C ASN A 312 11.96 6.66 -15.19
N THR A 313 12.40 7.82 -14.70
CA THR A 313 13.45 7.92 -13.68
C THR A 313 12.97 7.53 -12.29
N CYS A 314 11.67 7.43 -12.08
CA CYS A 314 11.06 7.12 -10.79
C CYS A 314 11.49 5.75 -10.26
N LEU A 315 11.60 4.75 -11.13
CA LEU A 315 12.12 3.42 -10.80
C LEU A 315 13.54 3.42 -10.21
N LEU A 316 14.34 4.45 -10.52
CA LEU A 316 15.73 4.56 -10.04
C LEU A 316 15.83 5.21 -8.66
N TYR A 317 14.84 6.03 -8.26
CA TYR A 317 14.95 6.89 -7.08
C TYR A 317 13.95 6.54 -5.98
N THR A 318 12.79 6.02 -6.31
CA THR A 318 11.70 5.92 -5.33
C THR A 318 11.13 4.54 -5.15
N SER A 319 11.42 3.59 -5.99
CA SER A 319 11.04 2.20 -5.76
C SER A 319 10.76 1.41 -7.04
N PRO A 320 11.11 0.15 -7.08
CA PRO A 320 10.45 -0.83 -7.93
C PRO A 320 9.02 -1.16 -7.44
N SER A 321 8.53 -0.44 -6.46
CA SER A 321 7.18 -0.60 -5.95
C SER A 321 6.19 0.07 -6.89
N PRO A 322 4.96 -0.42 -7.05
CA PRO A 322 3.86 0.28 -7.69
C PRO A 322 3.44 1.54 -6.92
N ARG A 323 4.35 2.17 -6.17
CA ARG A 323 4.11 3.33 -5.31
C ARG A 323 4.13 4.66 -6.03
N ASP A 324 4.51 4.68 -7.31
CA ASP A 324 4.55 5.92 -8.12
C ASP A 324 3.55 5.87 -9.26
#